data_260204642dedc02dc25ba70bf3062a49
#
_entry.id   260204642dedc02dc25ba70bf3062a49
#
_cell.length_a   1.000
_cell.length_b   1.000
_cell.length_c   1.000
_cell.angle_alpha   90.00
_cell.angle_beta   90.00
_cell.angle_gamma   90.00
#
_symmetry.space_group_name_H-M   'P 1'
#
loop_
_entity.id
_entity.type
_entity.pdbx_description
1 polymer ?
#
loop_
_entity_poly.entity_id
_entity_poly.type
_entity_poly.pdbx_seq_one_letter_code
_entity_poly.pdbx_strand_id
1 'polypeptide(L)'
;MTWLKAYLELVRYPLFAIPIVATLPGALIASEGRWTRRATVVLLIALCGYFAGMIKNDYFHHETDKHTNPERPLPSQRLTPRQAIVPASVIYGLCVIGGFYLNIKAGLLVMGLVAISHLYNAIFKAKGILGSLTLPLGIGLLSVFGALAVSGTVPRLVWYAFAATTLYDLGTHITTTFKDISRDQELGILTTPLQIGIRPALLVSAVATILAFTVAFLPYWLEPDIQKPYIVWVTLGIITTVGTRISLYLQPNEKNGYFALKGSMIGSIFFFPCLLGTQVSLIVSAAIIVPLLLITLFLLRTTRQEV
;
A
#
# COMPACT_ATOMS: atom_id res chain seq x y z
N MET A 1 -0.36 -15.36 -25.91
CA MET A 1 -0.77 -14.01 -25.40
C MET A 1 -1.63 -14.05 -24.12
N THR A 2 -2.33 -15.11 -23.90
CA THR A 2 -3.24 -15.29 -22.74
C THR A 2 -2.53 -15.46 -21.39
N TRP A 3 -1.38 -16.12 -21.35
CA TRP A 3 -0.69 -16.49 -20.12
C TRP A 3 0.01 -15.29 -19.44
N LEU A 4 0.77 -14.50 -20.19
CA LEU A 4 1.38 -13.27 -19.69
C LEU A 4 0.32 -12.29 -19.17
N LYS A 5 -0.78 -12.13 -19.91
CA LYS A 5 -1.90 -11.29 -19.48
C LYS A 5 -2.49 -11.76 -18.15
N ALA A 6 -2.66 -13.08 -17.96
CA ALA A 6 -3.17 -13.64 -16.71
C ALA A 6 -2.24 -13.34 -15.52
N TYR A 7 -0.91 -13.42 -15.68
CA TYR A 7 0.01 -13.03 -14.61
C TYR A 7 0.02 -11.53 -14.33
N LEU A 8 -0.07 -10.68 -15.36
CA LEU A 8 -0.20 -9.23 -15.17
C LEU A 8 -1.46 -8.87 -14.38
N GLU A 9 -2.59 -9.52 -14.69
CA GLU A 9 -3.83 -9.37 -13.92
C GLU A 9 -3.63 -9.83 -12.47
N LEU A 10 -3.00 -10.98 -12.25
CA LEU A 10 -2.79 -11.57 -10.94
C LEU A 10 -1.93 -10.69 -10.01
N VAL A 11 -0.89 -10.04 -10.55
CA VAL A 11 -0.05 -9.11 -9.78
C VAL A 11 -0.69 -7.73 -9.59
N ARG A 12 -1.86 -7.49 -10.19
CA ARG A 12 -2.53 -6.18 -10.16
C ARG A 12 -1.59 -5.05 -10.52
N TYR A 13 -0.92 -5.20 -11.68
CA TYR A 13 0.14 -4.30 -12.10
C TYR A 13 -0.21 -2.80 -12.09
N PRO A 14 -1.46 -2.33 -12.24
CA PRO A 14 -1.76 -0.90 -12.11
C PRO A 14 -1.45 -0.30 -10.74
N LEU A 15 -1.30 -1.16 -9.70
CA LEU A 15 -0.97 -0.74 -8.33
C LEU A 15 0.54 -0.72 -8.03
N PHE A 16 1.38 -0.90 -9.04
CA PHE A 16 2.85 -1.00 -8.91
C PHE A 16 3.48 0.18 -8.15
N ALA A 17 2.87 1.37 -8.23
CA ALA A 17 3.38 2.56 -7.59
C ALA A 17 3.32 2.49 -6.04
N ILE A 18 2.36 1.79 -5.46
CA ILE A 18 2.13 1.76 -4.00
C ILE A 18 3.37 1.30 -3.21
N PRO A 19 3.98 0.13 -3.50
CA PRO A 19 5.18 -0.29 -2.77
C PRO A 19 6.36 0.64 -3.02
N ILE A 20 6.47 1.25 -4.19
CA ILE A 20 7.52 2.20 -4.52
C ILE A 20 7.39 3.46 -3.65
N VAL A 21 6.22 4.13 -3.68
CA VAL A 21 6.00 5.38 -2.93
C VAL A 21 6.03 5.18 -1.42
N ALA A 22 5.68 3.99 -0.90
CA ALA A 22 5.78 3.67 0.52
C ALA A 22 7.23 3.43 0.97
N THR A 23 8.09 2.91 0.09
CA THR A 23 9.49 2.57 0.42
C THR A 23 10.44 3.75 0.23
N LEU A 24 10.18 4.60 -0.75
CA LEU A 24 11.04 5.73 -1.15
C LEU A 24 11.43 6.67 0.00
N PRO A 25 10.51 7.12 0.89
CA PRO A 25 10.88 8.03 1.97
C PRO A 25 12.00 7.46 2.83
N GLY A 26 11.86 6.20 3.23
CA GLY A 26 12.89 5.54 4.04
C GLY A 26 14.24 5.47 3.36
N ALA A 27 14.26 5.07 2.09
CA ALA A 27 15.49 4.95 1.32
C ALA A 27 16.19 6.30 1.11
N LEU A 28 15.45 7.36 0.73
CA LEU A 28 16.03 8.67 0.45
C LEU A 28 16.33 9.50 1.70
N ILE A 29 15.55 9.38 2.77
CA ILE A 29 15.87 10.00 4.05
C ILE A 29 17.17 9.40 4.61
N ALA A 30 17.34 8.08 4.55
CA ALA A 30 18.53 7.40 5.05
C ALA A 30 19.80 7.62 4.21
N SER A 31 19.66 8.13 2.97
CA SER A 31 20.78 8.50 2.08
C SER A 31 20.92 10.02 1.88
N GLU A 32 20.27 10.83 2.73
CA GLU A 32 20.32 12.30 2.65
C GLU A 32 19.95 12.84 1.25
N GLY A 33 18.88 12.27 0.67
CA GLY A 33 18.38 12.65 -0.65
C GLY A 33 19.18 12.09 -1.84
N ARG A 34 20.25 11.31 -1.61
CA ARG A 34 21.08 10.74 -2.67
C ARG A 34 20.53 9.42 -3.19
N TRP A 35 20.41 9.29 -4.50
CA TRP A 35 20.05 8.02 -5.12
C TRP A 35 21.24 7.06 -5.12
N THR A 36 21.08 5.89 -4.49
CA THR A 36 22.12 4.88 -4.38
C THR A 36 21.72 3.59 -5.11
N ARG A 37 22.71 2.75 -5.48
CA ARG A 37 22.42 1.40 -6.01
C ARG A 37 21.60 0.56 -5.04
N ARG A 38 21.82 0.74 -3.73
CA ARG A 38 21.01 0.07 -2.70
C ARG A 38 19.55 0.51 -2.75
N ALA A 39 19.27 1.80 -2.95
CA ALA A 39 17.91 2.29 -3.09
C ALA A 39 17.19 1.61 -4.26
N THR A 40 17.85 1.44 -5.42
CA THR A 40 17.27 0.70 -6.56
C THR A 40 16.93 -0.74 -6.19
N VAL A 41 17.85 -1.48 -5.55
CA VAL A 41 17.62 -2.87 -5.11
C VAL A 41 16.46 -2.96 -4.11
N VAL A 42 16.41 -2.03 -3.17
CA VAL A 42 15.34 -1.92 -2.17
C VAL A 42 13.96 -1.77 -2.82
N LEU A 43 13.85 -0.88 -3.81
CA LEU A 43 12.58 -0.68 -4.52
C LEU A 43 12.18 -1.92 -5.34
N LEU A 44 13.14 -2.62 -5.95
CA LEU A 44 12.87 -3.87 -6.64
C LEU A 44 12.39 -4.96 -5.68
N ILE A 45 13.01 -5.09 -4.50
CA ILE A 45 12.55 -6.04 -3.47
C ILE A 45 11.13 -5.69 -3.02
N ALA A 46 10.84 -4.41 -2.74
CA ALA A 46 9.52 -3.97 -2.33
C ALA A 46 8.45 -4.25 -3.41
N LEU A 47 8.76 -3.97 -4.68
CA LEU A 47 7.86 -4.21 -5.81
C LEU A 47 7.61 -5.71 -6.01
N CYS A 48 8.66 -6.52 -6.02
CA CYS A 48 8.55 -7.98 -6.15
C CYS A 48 7.77 -8.59 -4.99
N GLY A 49 8.07 -8.17 -3.75
CA GLY A 49 7.34 -8.61 -2.56
C GLY A 49 5.86 -8.24 -2.61
N TYR A 50 5.54 -7.05 -3.08
CA TYR A 50 4.15 -6.62 -3.29
C TYR A 50 3.43 -7.50 -4.32
N PHE A 51 4.05 -7.77 -5.47
CA PHE A 51 3.47 -8.62 -6.49
C PHE A 51 3.24 -10.06 -5.99
N ALA A 52 4.21 -10.63 -5.27
CA ALA A 52 4.04 -11.93 -4.64
C ALA A 52 2.89 -11.93 -3.61
N GLY A 53 2.71 -10.83 -2.87
CA GLY A 53 1.59 -10.62 -1.95
C GLY A 53 0.24 -10.61 -2.66
N MET A 54 0.12 -9.94 -3.83
CA MET A 54 -1.10 -9.93 -4.64
C MET A 54 -1.44 -11.33 -5.16
N ILE A 55 -0.45 -12.06 -5.67
CA ILE A 55 -0.64 -13.45 -6.13
C ILE A 55 -1.13 -14.34 -4.97
N LYS A 56 -0.51 -14.23 -3.79
CA LYS A 56 -0.95 -14.98 -2.60
C LYS A 56 -2.35 -14.60 -2.15
N ASN A 57 -2.71 -13.32 -2.23
CA ASN A 57 -4.06 -12.88 -1.91
C ASN A 57 -5.09 -13.61 -2.78
N ASP A 58 -4.89 -13.62 -4.09
CA ASP A 58 -5.81 -14.31 -5.01
C ASP A 58 -5.76 -15.83 -4.82
N TYR A 59 -4.59 -16.42 -4.48
CA TYR A 59 -4.48 -17.85 -4.17
C TYR A 59 -5.31 -18.25 -2.93
N PHE A 60 -5.23 -17.52 -1.83
CA PHE A 60 -5.96 -17.84 -0.60
C PHE A 60 -7.48 -17.66 -0.74
N HIS A 61 -7.90 -16.78 -1.64
CA HIS A 61 -9.31 -16.40 -1.79
C HIS A 61 -9.95 -16.91 -3.09
N HIS A 62 -9.26 -17.75 -3.90
CA HIS A 62 -9.74 -18.16 -5.21
C HIS A 62 -11.08 -18.91 -5.18
N GLU A 63 -11.39 -19.68 -4.11
CA GLU A 63 -12.67 -20.34 -3.98
C GLU A 63 -13.81 -19.33 -3.79
N THR A 64 -13.62 -18.33 -2.93
CA THR A 64 -14.57 -17.23 -2.75
C THR A 64 -14.71 -16.41 -4.05
N ASP A 65 -13.60 -16.16 -4.74
CA ASP A 65 -13.57 -15.40 -5.98
C ASP A 65 -14.31 -16.12 -7.13
N LYS A 66 -14.54 -17.43 -7.08
CA LYS A 66 -15.42 -18.14 -8.07
C LYS A 66 -16.83 -17.54 -8.10
N HIS A 67 -17.31 -17.05 -6.98
CA HIS A 67 -18.64 -16.45 -6.87
C HIS A 67 -18.62 -14.93 -7.02
N THR A 68 -17.51 -14.27 -6.68
CA THR A 68 -17.44 -12.80 -6.62
C THR A 68 -16.75 -12.18 -7.82
N ASN A 69 -15.72 -12.85 -8.37
CA ASN A 69 -14.89 -12.36 -9.47
C ASN A 69 -14.51 -13.52 -10.41
N PRO A 70 -15.50 -14.18 -11.05
CA PRO A 70 -15.27 -15.41 -11.81
C PRO A 70 -14.32 -15.23 -13.01
N GLU A 71 -14.14 -14.00 -13.49
CA GLU A 71 -13.25 -13.64 -14.59
C GLU A 71 -11.78 -13.57 -14.21
N ARG A 72 -11.44 -13.52 -12.89
CA ARG A 72 -10.04 -13.51 -12.43
C ARG A 72 -9.26 -14.75 -12.87
N PRO A 73 -7.91 -14.68 -12.97
CA PRO A 73 -7.11 -15.76 -13.54
C PRO A 73 -7.27 -17.14 -12.88
N LEU A 74 -7.40 -17.20 -11.55
CA LEU A 74 -7.56 -18.46 -10.83
C LEU A 74 -8.99 -19.01 -10.89
N PRO A 75 -10.04 -18.24 -10.59
CA PRO A 75 -11.43 -18.70 -10.75
C PRO A 75 -11.77 -19.14 -12.17
N SER A 76 -11.31 -18.40 -13.18
CA SER A 76 -11.55 -18.72 -14.61
C SER A 76 -10.66 -19.84 -15.14
N GLN A 77 -9.81 -20.43 -14.30
CA GLN A 77 -8.87 -21.52 -14.66
C GLN A 77 -7.84 -21.16 -15.75
N ARG A 78 -7.63 -19.85 -16.00
CA ARG A 78 -6.54 -19.37 -16.89
C ARG A 78 -5.16 -19.65 -16.30
N LEU A 79 -5.07 -19.78 -14.98
CA LEU A 79 -3.92 -20.25 -14.22
C LEU A 79 -4.37 -21.25 -13.16
N THR A 80 -3.58 -22.29 -12.95
CA THR A 80 -3.81 -23.21 -11.84
C THR A 80 -3.28 -22.65 -10.52
N PRO A 81 -3.82 -23.07 -9.35
CA PRO A 81 -3.31 -22.64 -8.05
C PRO A 81 -1.79 -22.90 -7.88
N ARG A 82 -1.26 -24.00 -8.43
CA ARG A 82 0.19 -24.28 -8.40
C ARG A 82 1.00 -23.27 -9.22
N GLN A 83 0.50 -22.88 -10.39
CA GLN A 83 1.14 -21.86 -11.22
C GLN A 83 1.15 -20.48 -10.58
N ALA A 84 0.25 -20.20 -9.64
CA ALA A 84 0.25 -18.97 -8.87
C ALA A 84 1.18 -19.07 -7.64
N ILE A 85 1.00 -20.09 -6.78
CA ILE A 85 1.66 -20.12 -5.46
C ILE A 85 3.17 -20.40 -5.56
N VAL A 86 3.62 -21.21 -6.53
CA VAL A 86 5.04 -21.55 -6.68
C VAL A 86 5.88 -20.31 -7.04
N PRO A 87 5.58 -19.55 -8.12
CA PRO A 87 6.32 -18.33 -8.42
C PRO A 87 6.27 -17.30 -7.29
N ALA A 88 5.11 -17.11 -6.65
CA ALA A 88 4.99 -16.18 -5.53
C ALA A 88 5.90 -16.57 -4.35
N SER A 89 6.00 -17.87 -4.04
CA SER A 89 6.86 -18.35 -2.97
C SER A 89 8.34 -18.20 -3.31
N VAL A 90 8.73 -18.45 -4.57
CA VAL A 90 10.08 -18.21 -5.06
C VAL A 90 10.45 -16.73 -4.97
N ILE A 91 9.56 -15.84 -5.42
CA ILE A 91 9.76 -14.38 -5.33
C ILE A 91 9.96 -13.95 -3.89
N TYR A 92 9.15 -14.43 -2.95
CA TYR A 92 9.34 -14.14 -1.53
C TYR A 92 10.68 -14.64 -0.99
N GLY A 93 11.09 -15.83 -1.38
CA GLY A 93 12.42 -16.37 -1.04
C GLY A 93 13.53 -15.45 -1.53
N LEU A 94 13.45 -15.01 -2.80
CA LEU A 94 14.41 -14.08 -3.40
C LEU A 94 14.40 -12.71 -2.72
N CYS A 95 13.23 -12.20 -2.29
CA CYS A 95 13.13 -10.97 -1.52
C CYS A 95 13.84 -11.10 -0.17
N VAL A 96 13.66 -12.21 0.55
CA VAL A 96 14.34 -12.48 1.81
C VAL A 96 15.85 -12.58 1.62
N ILE A 97 16.31 -13.33 0.63
CA ILE A 97 17.74 -13.43 0.27
C ILE A 97 18.30 -12.04 -0.06
N GLY A 98 17.59 -11.27 -0.89
CA GLY A 98 17.98 -9.92 -1.26
C GLY A 98 18.04 -8.97 -0.04
N GLY A 99 17.12 -9.10 0.91
CA GLY A 99 17.13 -8.36 2.17
C GLY A 99 18.40 -8.68 3.00
N PHE A 100 18.74 -9.95 3.16
CA PHE A 100 19.97 -10.38 3.86
C PHE A 100 21.25 -9.98 3.13
N TYR A 101 21.23 -9.98 1.79
CA TYR A 101 22.36 -9.48 0.99
C TYR A 101 22.64 -8.00 1.26
N LEU A 102 21.62 -7.18 1.50
CA LEU A 102 21.80 -5.78 1.86
C LEU A 102 22.36 -5.61 3.27
N ASN A 103 21.75 -6.21 4.26
CA ASN A 103 22.24 -6.39 5.63
C ASN A 103 21.27 -7.25 6.47
N ILE A 104 21.75 -7.70 7.65
CA ILE A 104 20.98 -8.59 8.53
C ILE A 104 19.64 -7.99 9.00
N LYS A 105 19.62 -6.69 9.33
CA LYS A 105 18.39 -6.01 9.81
C LYS A 105 17.35 -5.91 8.72
N ALA A 106 17.76 -5.59 7.49
CA ALA A 106 16.89 -5.55 6.33
C ALA A 106 16.33 -6.95 6.01
N GLY A 107 17.16 -7.99 6.06
CA GLY A 107 16.73 -9.38 5.85
C GLY A 107 15.71 -9.84 6.87
N LEU A 108 15.94 -9.58 8.16
CA LEU A 108 14.99 -9.89 9.25
C LEU A 108 13.65 -9.15 9.05
N LEU A 109 13.71 -7.87 8.65
CA LEU A 109 12.48 -7.11 8.40
C LEU A 109 11.71 -7.64 7.18
N VAL A 110 12.38 -7.97 6.07
CA VAL A 110 11.73 -8.58 4.89
C VAL A 110 11.07 -9.92 5.28
N MET A 111 11.75 -10.74 6.07
CA MET A 111 11.18 -11.98 6.59
C MET A 111 9.91 -11.73 7.43
N GLY A 112 9.94 -10.70 8.30
CA GLY A 112 8.76 -10.24 9.05
C GLY A 112 7.63 -9.73 8.14
N LEU A 113 7.93 -8.96 7.09
CA LEU A 113 6.95 -8.49 6.11
C LEU A 113 6.32 -9.65 5.34
N VAL A 114 7.09 -10.66 4.95
CA VAL A 114 6.57 -11.89 4.32
C VAL A 114 5.63 -12.63 5.29
N ALA A 115 5.99 -12.73 6.58
CA ALA A 115 5.14 -13.33 7.59
C ALA A 115 3.84 -12.53 7.80
N ILE A 116 3.91 -11.19 7.90
CA ILE A 116 2.74 -10.29 7.99
C ILE A 116 1.82 -10.50 6.79
N SER A 117 2.37 -10.51 5.57
CA SER A 117 1.59 -10.73 4.34
C SER A 117 0.91 -12.11 4.34
N HIS A 118 1.60 -13.15 4.81
CA HIS A 118 1.03 -14.49 4.89
C HIS A 118 -0.09 -14.55 5.93
N LEU A 119 0.13 -14.04 7.13
CA LEU A 119 -0.87 -13.99 8.21
C LEU A 119 -2.09 -13.17 7.82
N TYR A 120 -1.88 -12.03 7.15
CA TYR A 120 -2.99 -11.25 6.62
C TYR A 120 -3.85 -12.08 5.67
N ASN A 121 -3.26 -12.65 4.63
CA ASN A 121 -4.00 -13.37 3.61
C ASN A 121 -4.64 -14.67 4.11
N ALA A 122 -3.94 -15.42 4.97
CA ALA A 122 -4.41 -16.72 5.46
C ALA A 122 -5.40 -16.61 6.63
N ILE A 123 -5.31 -15.57 7.47
CA ILE A 123 -6.01 -15.52 8.75
C ILE A 123 -6.77 -14.21 8.97
N PHE A 124 -6.11 -13.04 8.83
CA PHE A 124 -6.63 -11.79 9.35
C PHE A 124 -7.54 -11.01 8.39
N LYS A 125 -7.46 -11.25 7.09
CA LYS A 125 -8.27 -10.53 6.09
C LYS A 125 -9.77 -10.58 6.39
N ALA A 126 -10.27 -11.72 6.87
CA ALA A 126 -11.68 -11.92 7.24
C ALA A 126 -11.93 -11.79 8.77
N LYS A 127 -11.06 -11.06 9.49
CA LYS A 127 -11.14 -10.86 10.95
C LYS A 127 -11.40 -9.40 11.34
N GLY A 128 -12.13 -8.67 10.52
CA GLY A 128 -12.54 -7.30 10.80
C GLY A 128 -11.36 -6.36 11.07
N ILE A 129 -11.32 -5.77 12.26
CA ILE A 129 -10.30 -4.77 12.63
C ILE A 129 -8.87 -5.33 12.60
N LEU A 130 -8.67 -6.62 12.86
CA LEU A 130 -7.34 -7.24 12.79
C LEU A 130 -6.79 -7.22 11.37
N GLY A 131 -7.63 -7.48 10.36
CA GLY A 131 -7.25 -7.34 8.96
C GLY A 131 -6.93 -5.89 8.62
N SER A 132 -7.78 -4.96 9.07
CA SER A 132 -7.56 -3.53 8.84
C SER A 132 -6.33 -2.95 9.52
N LEU A 133 -5.79 -3.58 10.56
CA LEU A 133 -4.54 -3.18 11.22
C LEU A 133 -3.32 -3.84 10.57
N THR A 134 -3.43 -5.10 10.18
CA THR A 134 -2.28 -5.91 9.74
C THR A 134 -1.71 -5.44 8.40
N LEU A 135 -2.56 -5.18 7.40
CA LEU A 135 -2.10 -4.74 6.08
C LEU A 135 -1.45 -3.36 6.13
N PRO A 136 -2.07 -2.33 6.73
CA PRO A 136 -1.46 -1.00 6.86
C PRO A 136 -0.12 -0.99 7.60
N LEU A 137 0.01 -1.81 8.64
CA LEU A 137 1.30 -1.99 9.33
C LEU A 137 2.39 -2.49 8.36
N GLY A 138 2.07 -3.46 7.51
CA GLY A 138 2.99 -3.96 6.49
C GLY A 138 3.39 -2.88 5.49
N ILE A 139 2.43 -2.06 5.02
CA ILE A 139 2.70 -0.95 4.08
C ILE A 139 3.57 0.13 4.73
N GLY A 140 3.27 0.54 5.97
CA GLY A 140 4.11 1.52 6.69
C GLY A 140 5.54 1.02 6.92
N LEU A 141 5.73 -0.26 7.26
CA LEU A 141 7.04 -0.88 7.46
C LEU A 141 7.93 -0.87 6.21
N LEU A 142 7.38 -0.63 5.01
CA LEU A 142 8.18 -0.47 3.80
C LEU A 142 9.12 0.75 3.89
N SER A 143 8.71 1.84 4.54
CA SER A 143 9.61 2.98 4.76
C SER A 143 10.76 2.63 5.71
N VAL A 144 10.49 1.88 6.76
CA VAL A 144 11.52 1.36 7.69
C VAL A 144 12.47 0.41 6.98
N PHE A 145 11.95 -0.48 6.13
CA PHE A 145 12.75 -1.35 5.27
C PHE A 145 13.67 -0.55 4.36
N GLY A 146 13.13 0.49 3.71
CA GLY A 146 13.92 1.39 2.85
C GLY A 146 15.15 1.95 3.58
N ALA A 147 14.96 2.46 4.80
CA ALA A 147 16.04 3.03 5.60
C ALA A 147 17.05 1.98 6.07
N LEU A 148 16.59 0.90 6.68
CA LEU A 148 17.46 -0.19 7.16
C LEU A 148 18.30 -0.78 6.03
N ALA A 149 17.72 -0.98 4.88
CA ALA A 149 18.41 -1.58 3.74
C ALA A 149 19.49 -0.67 3.14
N VAL A 150 19.30 0.66 3.17
CA VAL A 150 20.24 1.62 2.62
C VAL A 150 21.37 1.92 3.61
N SER A 151 21.07 2.25 4.87
CA SER A 151 22.05 2.74 5.87
C SER A 151 22.27 1.81 7.06
N GLY A 152 21.43 0.79 7.26
CA GLY A 152 21.47 -0.07 8.45
C GLY A 152 20.86 0.57 9.72
N THR A 153 20.34 1.80 9.61
CA THR A 153 19.73 2.59 10.70
C THR A 153 18.39 3.14 10.28
N VAL A 154 17.60 3.62 11.24
CA VAL A 154 16.29 4.24 10.98
C VAL A 154 16.33 5.67 11.52
N PRO A 155 16.57 6.69 10.68
CA PRO A 155 16.50 8.10 11.07
C PRO A 155 15.11 8.48 11.62
N ARG A 156 15.06 9.51 12.49
CA ARG A 156 13.83 9.97 13.14
C ARG A 156 12.71 10.30 12.14
N LEU A 157 13.05 10.95 11.02
CA LEU A 157 12.10 11.28 9.95
C LEU A 157 11.40 10.06 9.34
N VAL A 158 12.05 8.88 9.35
CA VAL A 158 11.45 7.65 8.83
C VAL A 158 10.34 7.13 9.75
N TRP A 159 10.40 7.39 11.05
CA TRP A 159 9.33 7.03 11.96
C TRP A 159 8.07 7.87 11.74
N TYR A 160 8.21 9.15 11.35
CA TYR A 160 7.06 9.94 10.88
C TYR A 160 6.48 9.35 9.59
N ALA A 161 7.33 8.95 8.62
CA ALA A 161 6.87 8.31 7.39
C ALA A 161 6.13 6.99 7.67
N PHE A 162 6.69 6.15 8.54
CA PHE A 162 6.06 4.90 8.98
C PHE A 162 4.69 5.13 9.60
N ALA A 163 4.61 6.02 10.61
CA ALA A 163 3.37 6.27 11.33
C ALA A 163 2.32 6.93 10.43
N ALA A 164 2.70 7.94 9.64
CA ALA A 164 1.81 8.60 8.71
C ALA A 164 1.24 7.64 7.66
N THR A 165 2.10 6.83 7.04
CA THR A 165 1.70 5.83 6.03
C THR A 165 0.78 4.76 6.63
N THR A 166 1.14 4.21 7.80
CA THR A 166 0.32 3.21 8.50
C THR A 166 -1.07 3.75 8.83
N LEU A 167 -1.16 4.95 9.40
CA LEU A 167 -2.43 5.57 9.77
C LEU A 167 -3.28 5.94 8.55
N TYR A 168 -2.65 6.46 7.49
CA TYR A 168 -3.34 6.76 6.24
C TYR A 168 -3.93 5.50 5.61
N ASP A 169 -3.11 4.43 5.53
CA ASP A 169 -3.54 3.18 4.92
C ASP A 169 -4.60 2.47 5.78
N LEU A 170 -4.56 2.59 7.11
CA LEU A 170 -5.62 2.13 8.00
C LEU A 170 -6.97 2.80 7.66
N GLY A 171 -6.98 4.11 7.53
CA GLY A 171 -8.17 4.85 7.11
C GLY A 171 -8.64 4.44 5.72
N THR A 172 -7.70 4.22 4.78
CA THR A 172 -7.97 3.76 3.42
C THR A 172 -8.55 2.34 3.43
N HIS A 173 -7.90 1.40 4.12
CA HIS A 173 -8.32 0.01 4.16
C HIS A 173 -9.75 -0.14 4.69
N ILE A 174 -10.12 0.60 5.74
CA ILE A 174 -11.49 0.60 6.25
C ILE A 174 -12.47 1.14 5.21
N THR A 175 -12.16 2.28 4.55
CA THR A 175 -13.08 2.85 3.55
C THR A 175 -13.22 1.99 2.30
N THR A 176 -12.19 1.25 1.92
CA THR A 176 -12.23 0.39 0.73
C THR A 176 -13.11 -0.84 0.90
N THR A 177 -13.38 -1.29 2.13
CA THR A 177 -14.31 -2.41 2.36
C THR A 177 -15.75 -2.06 2.07
N PHE A 178 -16.10 -0.76 2.00
CA PHE A 178 -17.47 -0.34 1.68
C PHE A 178 -17.89 -0.65 0.24
N LYS A 179 -16.95 -0.78 -0.69
CA LYS A 179 -17.26 -1.09 -2.09
C LYS A 179 -17.87 -2.49 -2.28
N ASP A 180 -17.60 -3.39 -1.35
CA ASP A 180 -18.02 -4.79 -1.40
C ASP A 180 -18.92 -5.17 -0.21
N ILE A 181 -19.46 -4.20 0.55
CA ILE A 181 -20.09 -4.42 1.88
C ILE A 181 -21.26 -5.39 1.82
N SER A 182 -22.16 -5.30 0.82
CA SER A 182 -23.30 -6.21 0.67
C SER A 182 -22.82 -7.62 0.37
N ARG A 183 -21.84 -7.76 -0.51
CA ARG A 183 -21.24 -9.05 -0.88
C ARG A 183 -20.50 -9.70 0.29
N ASP A 184 -19.70 -8.93 1.03
CA ASP A 184 -18.99 -9.42 2.20
C ASP A 184 -19.97 -9.93 3.28
N GLN A 185 -21.09 -9.25 3.44
CA GLN A 185 -22.17 -9.67 4.35
C GLN A 185 -22.81 -11.00 3.90
N GLU A 186 -23.13 -11.15 2.62
CA GLU A 186 -23.71 -12.38 2.05
C GLU A 186 -22.77 -13.59 2.21
N LEU A 187 -21.47 -13.38 2.05
CA LEU A 187 -20.43 -14.41 2.15
C LEU A 187 -19.94 -14.67 3.59
N GLY A 188 -20.45 -13.92 4.57
CA GLY A 188 -20.01 -14.03 5.97
C GLY A 188 -18.56 -13.56 6.20
N ILE A 189 -18.00 -12.73 5.32
CA ILE A 189 -16.67 -12.15 5.46
C ILE A 189 -16.75 -10.99 6.45
N LEU A 190 -16.11 -11.16 7.61
CA LEU A 190 -16.16 -10.15 8.66
C LEU A 190 -15.16 -9.02 8.36
N THR A 191 -15.64 -7.95 7.76
CA THR A 191 -14.89 -6.69 7.57
C THR A 191 -15.11 -5.75 8.76
N THR A 192 -14.29 -4.69 8.88
CA THR A 192 -14.43 -3.74 10.00
C THR A 192 -15.81 -3.11 10.09
N PRO A 193 -16.45 -2.60 9.01
CA PRO A 193 -17.81 -2.08 9.10
C PRO A 193 -18.85 -3.12 9.53
N LEU A 194 -18.68 -4.39 9.12
CA LEU A 194 -19.58 -5.47 9.51
C LEU A 194 -19.35 -5.94 10.96
N GLN A 195 -18.13 -5.76 11.50
CA GLN A 195 -17.79 -6.13 12.87
C GLN A 195 -18.25 -5.09 13.90
N ILE A 196 -17.95 -3.81 13.67
CA ILE A 196 -18.20 -2.75 14.68
C ILE A 196 -19.31 -1.77 14.29
N GLY A 197 -19.93 -1.98 13.13
CA GLY A 197 -20.96 -1.09 12.57
C GLY A 197 -20.40 -0.02 11.63
N ILE A 198 -21.26 0.46 10.73
CA ILE A 198 -20.91 1.41 9.67
C ILE A 198 -20.36 2.74 10.24
N ARG A 199 -21.10 3.38 11.15
CA ARG A 199 -20.74 4.68 11.71
C ARG A 199 -19.46 4.63 12.55
N PRO A 200 -19.26 3.69 13.48
CA PRO A 200 -17.99 3.53 14.19
C PRO A 200 -16.80 3.26 13.25
N ALA A 201 -16.97 2.44 12.23
CA ALA A 201 -15.90 2.16 11.26
C ALA A 201 -15.48 3.42 10.49
N LEU A 202 -16.45 4.24 10.04
CA LEU A 202 -16.16 5.54 9.41
C LEU A 202 -15.48 6.50 10.37
N LEU A 203 -15.87 6.54 11.65
CA LEU A 203 -15.20 7.36 12.66
C LEU A 203 -13.74 6.93 12.86
N VAL A 204 -13.47 5.63 13.00
CA VAL A 204 -12.09 5.10 13.11
C VAL A 204 -11.28 5.48 11.87
N SER A 205 -11.85 5.33 10.67
CA SER A 205 -11.21 5.74 9.42
C SER A 205 -10.89 7.23 9.38
N ALA A 206 -11.83 8.09 9.80
CA ALA A 206 -11.64 9.54 9.83
C ALA A 206 -10.55 9.94 10.83
N VAL A 207 -10.58 9.40 12.05
CA VAL A 207 -9.57 9.66 13.08
C VAL A 207 -8.19 9.20 12.62
N ALA A 208 -8.06 7.99 12.07
CA ALA A 208 -6.81 7.49 11.55
C ALA A 208 -6.26 8.41 10.43
N THR A 209 -7.12 8.86 9.53
CA THR A 209 -6.73 9.77 8.43
C THR A 209 -6.29 11.15 8.95
N ILE A 210 -7.00 11.71 9.92
CA ILE A 210 -6.62 13.00 10.55
C ILE A 210 -5.27 12.86 11.26
N LEU A 211 -5.08 11.78 12.03
CA LEU A 211 -3.80 11.51 12.70
C LEU A 211 -2.66 11.31 11.69
N ALA A 212 -2.91 10.64 10.55
CA ALA A 212 -1.92 10.49 9.49
C ALA A 212 -1.43 11.85 8.97
N PHE A 213 -2.36 12.75 8.68
CA PHE A 213 -2.04 14.11 8.22
C PHE A 213 -1.31 14.90 9.29
N THR A 214 -1.77 14.83 10.55
CA THR A 214 -1.11 15.48 11.68
C THR A 214 0.36 15.02 11.80
N VAL A 215 0.59 13.70 11.79
CA VAL A 215 1.95 13.13 11.86
C VAL A 215 2.82 13.57 10.69
N ALA A 216 2.27 13.64 9.47
CA ALA A 216 3.01 14.12 8.30
C ALA A 216 3.37 15.61 8.39
N PHE A 217 2.60 16.42 9.12
CA PHE A 217 2.90 17.82 9.36
C PHE A 217 3.92 18.06 10.50
N LEU A 218 4.04 17.15 11.48
CA LEU A 218 4.92 17.35 12.65
C LEU A 218 6.36 17.74 12.29
N PRO A 219 7.03 17.14 11.28
CA PRO A 219 8.38 17.52 10.91
C PRO A 219 8.53 19.00 10.53
N TYR A 220 7.47 19.64 10.02
CA TYR A 220 7.52 21.07 9.65
C TYR A 220 7.92 21.96 10.83
N TRP A 221 7.46 21.65 12.02
CA TRP A 221 7.74 22.41 13.24
C TRP A 221 8.86 21.82 14.08
N LEU A 222 9.01 20.49 14.08
CA LEU A 222 9.91 19.79 14.99
C LEU A 222 11.31 19.54 14.40
N GLU A 223 11.45 19.66 13.05
CA GLU A 223 12.72 19.43 12.35
C GLU A 223 13.14 20.71 11.63
N PRO A 224 14.11 21.47 12.19
CA PRO A 224 14.48 22.80 11.62
C PRO A 224 15.18 22.69 10.26
N ASP A 225 15.97 21.63 10.06
CA ASP A 225 16.92 21.49 8.95
C ASP A 225 16.36 20.75 7.73
N ILE A 226 15.03 20.73 7.53
CA ILE A 226 14.39 20.04 6.42
C ILE A 226 13.92 21.00 5.32
N GLN A 227 13.72 20.44 4.13
CA GLN A 227 13.08 21.14 3.00
C GLN A 227 11.57 21.30 3.28
N LYS A 228 11.13 22.52 3.61
CA LYS A 228 9.72 22.82 3.96
C LYS A 228 8.70 22.62 2.82
N PRO A 229 9.06 22.79 1.51
CA PRO A 229 8.11 22.59 0.41
C PRO A 229 7.50 21.20 0.31
N TYR A 230 7.98 20.19 1.05
CA TYR A 230 7.36 18.86 1.11
C TYR A 230 5.86 18.89 1.46
N ILE A 231 5.42 19.95 2.15
CA ILE A 231 4.02 20.20 2.53
C ILE A 231 3.09 20.23 1.31
N VAL A 232 3.58 20.59 0.12
CA VAL A 232 2.79 20.55 -1.12
C VAL A 232 2.23 19.14 -1.34
N TRP A 233 3.04 18.11 -1.13
CA TRP A 233 2.62 16.70 -1.31
C TRP A 233 1.63 16.26 -0.24
N VAL A 234 1.83 16.69 1.01
CA VAL A 234 0.87 16.45 2.10
C VAL A 234 -0.48 17.08 1.74
N THR A 235 -0.47 18.35 1.31
CA THR A 235 -1.69 19.08 0.94
C THR A 235 -2.43 18.44 -0.24
N LEU A 236 -1.72 18.03 -1.29
CA LEU A 236 -2.32 17.31 -2.43
C LEU A 236 -2.91 15.97 -2.01
N GLY A 237 -2.23 15.24 -1.12
CA GLY A 237 -2.75 14.02 -0.51
C GLY A 237 -4.04 14.26 0.29
N ILE A 238 -4.10 15.33 1.09
CA ILE A 238 -5.29 15.73 1.84
C ILE A 238 -6.45 16.05 0.90
N ILE A 239 -6.24 16.97 -0.06
CA ILE A 239 -7.29 17.41 -0.99
C ILE A 239 -7.88 16.21 -1.74
N THR A 240 -7.02 15.33 -2.25
CA THR A 240 -7.45 14.18 -3.03
C THR A 240 -8.23 13.19 -2.17
N THR A 241 -7.72 12.90 -0.97
CA THR A 241 -8.32 11.90 -0.06
C THR A 241 -9.63 12.41 0.53
N VAL A 242 -9.65 13.63 1.08
CA VAL A 242 -10.85 14.20 1.70
C VAL A 242 -11.92 14.45 0.66
N GLY A 243 -11.56 15.04 -0.49
CA GLY A 243 -12.50 15.33 -1.56
C GLY A 243 -13.25 14.10 -2.09
N THR A 244 -12.61 12.93 -2.06
CA THR A 244 -13.25 11.69 -2.53
C THR A 244 -13.93 10.88 -1.44
N ARG A 245 -13.53 11.03 -0.16
CA ARG A 245 -14.14 10.30 0.96
C ARG A 245 -15.36 11.00 1.55
N ILE A 246 -15.53 12.31 1.32
CA ILE A 246 -16.62 13.07 1.94
C ILE A 246 -17.99 12.50 1.60
N SER A 247 -18.18 12.06 0.34
CA SER A 247 -19.42 11.42 -0.11
C SER A 247 -19.72 10.11 0.63
N LEU A 248 -18.69 9.30 0.92
CA LEU A 248 -18.83 8.08 1.70
C LEU A 248 -19.21 8.35 3.15
N TYR A 249 -18.64 9.38 3.78
CA TYR A 249 -18.97 9.75 5.15
C TYR A 249 -20.41 10.28 5.28
N LEU A 250 -20.89 10.98 4.25
CA LEU A 250 -22.26 11.50 4.23
C LEU A 250 -23.28 10.39 3.89
N GLN A 251 -22.98 9.57 2.89
CA GLN A 251 -23.84 8.50 2.38
C GLN A 251 -23.03 7.20 2.20
N PRO A 252 -22.95 6.35 3.25
CA PRO A 252 -22.22 5.09 3.20
C PRO A 252 -22.93 4.08 2.27
N ASN A 253 -22.37 3.89 1.09
CA ASN A 253 -22.82 2.90 0.10
C ASN A 253 -21.65 2.44 -0.77
N GLU A 254 -21.85 1.38 -1.55
CA GLU A 254 -20.82 0.76 -2.41
C GLU A 254 -20.26 1.73 -3.45
N LYS A 255 -21.12 2.52 -4.11
CA LYS A 255 -20.71 3.52 -5.11
C LYS A 255 -19.75 4.54 -4.52
N ASN A 256 -20.07 5.07 -3.34
CA ASN A 256 -19.21 6.04 -2.64
C ASN A 256 -17.96 5.36 -2.05
N GLY A 257 -18.05 4.08 -1.65
CA GLY A 257 -16.90 3.26 -1.26
C GLY A 257 -15.90 3.09 -2.41
N TYR A 258 -16.40 2.79 -3.61
CA TYR A 258 -15.56 2.68 -4.81
C TYR A 258 -14.93 4.02 -5.21
N PHE A 259 -15.67 5.12 -5.10
CA PHE A 259 -15.13 6.47 -5.35
C PHE A 259 -14.05 6.85 -4.34
N ALA A 260 -14.26 6.55 -3.05
CA ALA A 260 -13.30 6.76 -1.99
C ALA A 260 -12.02 5.91 -2.18
N LEU A 261 -12.16 4.65 -2.66
CA LEU A 261 -11.01 3.81 -3.02
C LEU A 261 -10.13 4.48 -4.08
N LYS A 262 -10.72 4.88 -5.21
CA LYS A 262 -9.97 5.52 -6.30
C LYS A 262 -9.23 6.78 -5.83
N GLY A 263 -9.92 7.64 -5.08
CA GLY A 263 -9.31 8.84 -4.55
C GLY A 263 -8.22 8.57 -3.54
N SER A 264 -8.38 7.55 -2.69
CA SER A 264 -7.35 7.15 -1.73
C SER A 264 -6.11 6.59 -2.41
N MET A 265 -6.26 5.86 -3.52
CA MET A 265 -5.13 5.38 -4.33
C MET A 265 -4.34 6.53 -4.95
N ILE A 266 -5.03 7.53 -5.52
CA ILE A 266 -4.37 8.73 -6.05
C ILE A 266 -3.72 9.52 -4.91
N GLY A 267 -4.45 9.69 -3.80
CA GLY A 267 -3.96 10.39 -2.61
C GLY A 267 -2.70 9.75 -2.02
N SER A 268 -2.61 8.41 -2.01
CA SER A 268 -1.43 7.69 -1.51
C SER A 268 -0.17 7.96 -2.34
N ILE A 269 -0.31 8.18 -3.66
CA ILE A 269 0.84 8.52 -4.53
C ILE A 269 1.45 9.88 -4.16
N PHE A 270 0.65 10.81 -3.67
CA PHE A 270 1.14 12.08 -3.14
C PHE A 270 1.61 11.94 -1.68
N PHE A 271 0.83 11.25 -0.86
CA PHE A 271 0.99 11.27 0.59
C PHE A 271 2.10 10.33 1.09
N PHE A 272 2.19 9.09 0.59
CA PHE A 272 3.22 8.15 1.07
C PHE A 272 4.65 8.67 0.86
N PRO A 273 4.99 9.23 -0.32
CA PRO A 273 6.34 9.74 -0.54
C PRO A 273 6.53 11.19 -0.04
N CYS A 274 5.55 11.83 0.59
CA CYS A 274 5.64 13.26 0.92
C CYS A 274 6.93 13.60 1.68
N LEU A 275 7.32 12.78 2.67
CA LEU A 275 8.48 13.05 3.50
C LEU A 275 9.84 12.85 2.79
N LEU A 276 9.89 12.25 1.59
CA LEU A 276 11.12 12.30 0.79
C LEU A 276 11.48 13.75 0.42
N GLY A 277 10.47 14.59 0.23
CA GLY A 277 10.64 16.01 -0.07
C GLY A 277 11.25 16.83 1.08
N THR A 278 11.47 16.23 2.25
CA THR A 278 12.27 16.83 3.33
C THR A 278 13.77 16.83 3.02
N GLN A 279 14.22 15.92 2.14
CA GLN A 279 15.63 15.71 1.79
C GLN A 279 15.98 16.19 0.39
N VAL A 280 15.00 16.37 -0.48
CA VAL A 280 15.21 16.78 -1.87
C VAL A 280 14.33 17.99 -2.22
N SER A 281 14.71 18.75 -3.24
CA SER A 281 13.92 19.89 -3.70
C SER A 281 12.54 19.45 -4.23
N LEU A 282 11.60 20.41 -4.26
CA LEU A 282 10.26 20.17 -4.81
C LEU A 282 10.33 19.69 -6.27
N ILE A 283 11.26 20.21 -7.06
CA ILE A 283 11.44 19.79 -8.47
C ILE A 283 11.87 18.34 -8.55
N VAL A 284 12.83 17.91 -7.73
CA VAL A 284 13.31 16.51 -7.71
C VAL A 284 12.21 15.57 -7.23
N SER A 285 11.49 15.93 -6.17
CA SER A 285 10.37 15.12 -5.71
C SER A 285 9.23 15.05 -6.75
N ALA A 286 8.95 16.14 -7.45
CA ALA A 286 7.97 16.16 -8.55
C ALA A 286 8.41 15.27 -9.72
N ALA A 287 9.69 15.28 -10.10
CA ALA A 287 10.22 14.42 -11.13
C ALA A 287 10.08 12.91 -10.82
N ILE A 288 9.89 12.53 -9.55
CA ILE A 288 9.62 11.16 -9.11
C ILE A 288 8.11 10.90 -9.03
N ILE A 289 7.38 11.76 -8.34
CA ILE A 289 5.97 11.53 -7.98
C ILE A 289 5.05 11.67 -9.21
N VAL A 290 5.27 12.70 -10.03
CA VAL A 290 4.38 12.98 -11.17
C VAL A 290 4.41 11.87 -12.23
N PRO A 291 5.56 11.31 -12.67
CA PRO A 291 5.55 10.18 -13.58
C PRO A 291 4.85 8.94 -13.01
N LEU A 292 5.06 8.61 -11.73
CA LEU A 292 4.38 7.50 -11.07
C LEU A 292 2.86 7.69 -11.08
N LEU A 293 2.39 8.91 -10.80
CA LEU A 293 0.97 9.26 -10.87
C LEU A 293 0.43 9.10 -12.30
N LEU A 294 1.11 9.68 -13.30
CA LEU A 294 0.65 9.63 -14.69
C LEU A 294 0.59 8.20 -15.23
N ILE A 295 1.61 7.39 -14.95
CA ILE A 295 1.62 5.97 -15.33
C ILE A 295 0.47 5.23 -14.63
N THR A 296 0.28 5.44 -13.32
CA THR A 296 -0.82 4.80 -12.58
C THR A 296 -2.19 5.20 -13.16
N LEU A 297 -2.43 6.48 -13.43
CA LEU A 297 -3.67 6.96 -14.03
C LEU A 297 -3.90 6.37 -15.43
N PHE A 298 -2.85 6.27 -16.24
CA PHE A 298 -2.92 5.64 -17.56
C PHE A 298 -3.28 4.16 -17.44
N LEU A 299 -2.60 3.42 -16.57
CA LEU A 299 -2.84 2.00 -16.36
C LEU A 299 -4.26 1.73 -15.81
N LEU A 300 -4.74 2.54 -14.88
CA LEU A 300 -6.11 2.42 -14.34
C LEU A 300 -7.19 2.69 -15.40
N ARG A 301 -6.91 3.52 -16.42
CA ARG A 301 -7.84 3.76 -17.53
C ARG A 301 -7.85 2.63 -18.55
N THR A 302 -6.70 2.01 -18.80
CA THR A 302 -6.55 0.97 -19.83
C THR A 302 -6.90 -0.43 -19.34
N THR A 303 -6.97 -0.62 -18.02
CA THR A 303 -7.38 -1.89 -17.43
C THR A 303 -8.86 -1.86 -17.07
N ARG A 304 -9.63 -2.81 -17.62
CA ARG A 304 -11.03 -3.05 -17.21
C ARG A 304 -11.13 -3.75 -15.85
N GLN A 305 -10.01 -3.94 -15.17
CA GLN A 305 -9.99 -4.59 -13.86
C GLN A 305 -10.57 -3.64 -12.82
N GLU A 306 -11.60 -4.10 -12.14
CA GLU A 306 -11.99 -3.55 -10.86
C GLU A 306 -10.83 -3.77 -9.88
N VAL A 307 -10.20 -2.67 -9.49
CA VAL A 307 -9.10 -2.67 -8.53
C VAL A 307 -9.65 -2.89 -7.12
#